data_31f4c5593fd1db636a81b6f8935b6bab
#
_entry.id   31f4c5593fd1db636a81b6f8935b6bab
#
_cell.length_a   1.000
_cell.length_b   1.000
_cell.length_c   1.000
_cell.angle_alpha   90.00
_cell.angle_beta   90.00
_cell.angle_gamma   90.00
#
_symmetry.space_group_name_H-M   'P 1'
#
loop_
_entity.id
_entity.type
_entity.pdbx_description
1 polymer ?
#
loop_
_entity_poly.entity_id
_entity_poly.type
_entity_poly.pdbx_seq_one_letter_code
_entity_poly.pdbx_strand_id
1 'polypeptide(L)'
;LFGGVFENGQIVGMGGIVRKSDREAEVCKLHVRKEFKGRGYGEKLLNYLERMARRKGFEKLRLHVTTSQRPAINLYRKQAFLPTGNEVYMTEIEGKAYEYDTLYMEKLIV
;
A
#
# COMPACT_ATOMS: atom_id res chain seq x y z
N LEU A 1 9.59 -9.12 -0.73
CA LEU A 1 9.73 -8.93 0.72
C LEU A 1 8.39 -8.68 1.37
N PHE A 2 8.09 -9.41 2.42
CA PHE A 2 6.90 -9.18 3.24
C PHE A 2 7.31 -8.94 4.69
N GLY A 3 6.59 -8.05 5.35
CA GLY A 3 6.76 -7.77 6.76
C GLY A 3 5.44 -7.82 7.51
N GLY A 4 5.53 -8.03 8.81
CA GLY A 4 4.36 -8.06 9.68
C GLY A 4 4.62 -7.33 10.99
N VAL A 5 3.57 -6.89 11.63
CA VAL A 5 3.58 -6.35 12.97
C VAL A 5 2.87 -7.33 13.88
N PHE A 6 3.48 -7.63 15.02
CA PHE A 6 2.95 -8.58 15.99
C PHE A 6 2.68 -7.87 17.31
N GLU A 7 1.61 -8.29 17.96
CA GLU A 7 1.28 -7.85 19.31
C GLU A 7 0.83 -9.08 20.09
N ASN A 8 1.49 -9.34 21.22
CA ASN A 8 1.22 -10.52 22.06
C ASN A 8 1.22 -11.84 21.29
N GLY A 9 2.15 -11.98 20.32
CA GLY A 9 2.26 -13.18 19.50
C GLY A 9 1.27 -13.30 18.35
N GLN A 10 0.38 -12.32 18.18
CA GLN A 10 -0.57 -12.29 17.08
C GLN A 10 -0.13 -11.31 16.00
N ILE A 11 -0.34 -11.70 14.75
CA ILE A 11 -0.12 -10.79 13.64
C ILE A 11 -1.26 -9.78 13.57
N VAL A 12 -0.95 -8.50 13.63
CA VAL A 12 -1.94 -7.41 13.61
C VAL A 12 -1.95 -6.65 12.29
N GLY A 13 -0.90 -6.78 11.52
CA GLY A 13 -0.80 -6.15 10.21
C GLY A 13 0.29 -6.78 9.36
N MET A 14 0.18 -6.60 8.05
CA MET A 14 1.14 -7.12 7.08
C MET A 14 1.22 -6.24 5.86
N GLY A 15 2.31 -6.35 5.14
CA GLY A 15 2.51 -5.67 3.87
C GLY A 15 3.78 -6.14 3.20
N GLY A 16 3.91 -5.82 1.93
CA GLY A 16 5.08 -6.24 1.17
C GLY A 16 5.47 -5.26 0.09
N ILE A 17 6.62 -5.48 -0.49
CA ILE A 17 7.08 -4.79 -1.69
C ILE A 17 7.47 -5.82 -2.74
N VAL A 18 7.14 -5.52 -3.99
CA VAL A 18 7.46 -6.35 -5.15
C VAL A 18 8.23 -5.51 -6.15
N ARG A 19 9.32 -6.03 -6.67
CA ARG A 19 10.11 -5.36 -7.71
C ARG A 19 9.27 -5.23 -8.98
N LYS A 20 9.23 -4.03 -9.53
CA LYS A 20 8.58 -3.75 -10.82
C LYS A 20 9.58 -3.38 -11.89
N SER A 21 10.71 -2.82 -11.51
CA SER A 21 11.85 -2.53 -12.39
C SER A 21 13.12 -2.48 -11.54
N ASP A 22 14.25 -2.15 -12.14
CA ASP A 22 15.50 -2.07 -11.39
C ASP A 22 15.45 -1.04 -10.27
N ARG A 23 14.64 0.02 -10.41
CA ARG A 23 14.60 1.13 -9.48
C ARG A 23 13.25 1.36 -8.82
N GLU A 24 12.23 0.58 -9.20
CA GLU A 24 10.88 0.76 -8.71
C GLU A 24 10.36 -0.49 -8.03
N ALA A 25 9.73 -0.30 -6.88
CA ALA A 25 9.02 -1.37 -6.18
C ALA A 25 7.58 -0.94 -5.92
N GLU A 26 6.69 -1.91 -5.85
CA GLU A 26 5.29 -1.68 -5.55
C GLU A 26 4.96 -2.16 -4.14
N VAL A 27 4.33 -1.28 -3.36
CA VAL A 27 3.75 -1.66 -2.07
C VAL A 27 2.50 -2.46 -2.34
N CYS A 28 2.39 -3.64 -1.74
CA CYS A 28 1.26 -4.52 -1.94
C CYS A 28 0.80 -5.15 -0.63
N LYS A 29 -0.47 -5.50 -0.60
CA LYS A 29 -1.08 -6.24 0.52
C LYS A 29 -0.89 -5.57 1.88
N LEU A 30 -0.78 -4.25 1.91
CA LEU A 30 -0.71 -3.51 3.16
C LEU A 30 -2.08 -3.59 3.84
N HIS A 31 -2.11 -4.23 4.99
CA HIS A 31 -3.34 -4.48 5.72
C HIS A 31 -3.09 -4.49 7.22
N VAL A 32 -3.99 -3.85 7.96
CA VAL A 32 -4.01 -3.89 9.41
C VAL A 32 -5.35 -4.49 9.83
N ARG A 33 -5.32 -5.44 10.74
CA ARG A 33 -6.55 -6.06 11.24
C ARG A 33 -7.47 -5.01 11.83
N LYS A 34 -8.77 -5.18 11.61
CA LYS A 34 -9.80 -4.20 11.98
C LYS A 34 -9.71 -3.78 13.45
N GLU A 35 -9.45 -4.72 14.34
CA GLU A 35 -9.37 -4.47 15.79
C GLU A 35 -8.20 -3.57 16.17
N PHE A 36 -7.20 -3.45 15.30
CA PHE A 36 -5.97 -2.72 15.57
C PHE A 36 -5.82 -1.45 14.73
N LYS A 37 -6.83 -1.10 13.94
CA LYS A 37 -6.82 0.13 13.15
C LYS A 37 -6.85 1.36 14.06
N GLY A 38 -6.25 2.46 13.57
CA GLY A 38 -6.18 3.71 14.32
C GLY A 38 -5.09 3.77 15.38
N ARG A 39 -4.19 2.79 15.44
CA ARG A 39 -3.10 2.73 16.40
C ARG A 39 -1.72 3.00 15.79
N GLY A 40 -1.66 3.42 14.53
CA GLY A 40 -0.41 3.72 13.85
C GLY A 40 0.35 2.53 13.27
N TYR A 41 -0.24 1.34 13.24
CA TYR A 41 0.44 0.15 12.69
C TYR A 41 0.65 0.24 11.18
N GLY A 42 -0.30 0.81 10.44
CA GLY A 42 -0.15 1.02 9.00
C GLY A 42 1.02 1.92 8.68
N GLU A 43 1.18 3.00 9.43
CA GLU A 43 2.31 3.91 9.29
C GLU A 43 3.63 3.22 9.60
N LYS A 44 3.69 2.43 10.67
CA LYS A 44 4.89 1.66 11.03
C LYS A 44 5.28 0.67 9.95
N LEU A 45 4.32 -0.05 9.41
CA LEU A 45 4.54 -1.00 8.32
C LEU A 45 5.06 -0.30 7.08
N LEU A 46 4.42 0.79 6.68
CA LEU A 46 4.81 1.54 5.49
C LEU A 46 6.22 2.11 5.63
N ASN A 47 6.56 2.65 6.80
CA ASN A 47 7.90 3.14 7.09
C ASN A 47 8.94 2.02 7.03
N TYR A 48 8.60 0.85 7.54
CA TYR A 48 9.47 -0.33 7.46
C TYR A 48 9.72 -0.74 6.02
N LEU A 49 8.67 -0.84 5.22
CA LEU A 49 8.78 -1.22 3.81
C LEU A 49 9.61 -0.21 3.02
N GLU A 50 9.44 1.08 3.31
CA GLU A 50 10.23 2.13 2.66
C GLU A 50 11.71 1.99 3.00
N ARG A 51 12.06 1.76 4.27
CA ARG A 51 13.45 1.54 4.67
C ARG A 51 14.06 0.33 3.96
N MET A 52 13.30 -0.76 3.88
CA MET A 52 13.77 -1.96 3.20
C MET A 52 13.93 -1.74 1.70
N ALA A 53 13.04 -0.96 1.10
CA ALA A 53 13.16 -0.60 -0.30
C ALA A 53 14.42 0.23 -0.57
N ARG A 54 14.72 1.21 0.29
CA ARG A 54 15.96 1.98 0.18
C ARG A 54 17.20 1.11 0.29
N ARG A 55 17.22 0.18 1.24
CA ARG A 55 18.35 -0.75 1.41
C ARG A 55 18.57 -1.63 0.20
N LYS A 56 17.50 -1.97 -0.51
CA LYS A 56 17.58 -2.78 -1.74
C LYS A 56 17.93 -1.97 -2.97
N GLY A 57 18.10 -0.66 -2.85
CA GLY A 57 18.47 0.22 -3.94
C GLY A 57 17.32 0.76 -4.78
N PHE A 58 16.09 0.59 -4.34
CA PHE A 58 14.95 1.18 -5.01
C PHE A 58 14.93 2.69 -4.81
N GLU A 59 14.51 3.41 -5.85
CA GLU A 59 14.44 4.86 -5.85
C GLU A 59 13.01 5.39 -5.85
N LYS A 60 12.04 4.52 -6.14
CA LYS A 60 10.64 4.87 -6.20
C LYS A 60 9.79 3.75 -5.63
N LEU A 61 8.81 4.12 -4.82
CA LEU A 61 7.71 3.25 -4.43
C LEU A 61 6.44 3.67 -5.15
N ARG A 62 5.67 2.71 -5.60
CA ARG A 62 4.36 2.94 -6.18
C ARG A 62 3.33 2.03 -5.53
N LEU A 63 2.07 2.41 -5.62
CA LEU A 63 0.95 1.61 -5.14
C LEU A 63 -0.30 1.97 -5.92
N HIS A 64 -1.31 1.15 -5.76
CA HIS A 64 -2.64 1.48 -6.21
C HIS A 64 -3.65 1.17 -5.10
N VAL A 65 -4.72 1.93 -5.06
CA VAL A 65 -5.74 1.83 -4.02
C VAL A 65 -7.09 2.21 -4.61
N THR A 66 -8.15 1.51 -4.19
CA THR A 66 -9.50 1.87 -4.59
C THR A 66 -9.89 3.19 -3.91
N THR A 67 -10.51 4.10 -4.66
CA THR A 67 -10.85 5.43 -4.16
C THR A 67 -11.81 5.43 -2.97
N SER A 68 -12.55 4.32 -2.78
CA SER A 68 -13.41 4.15 -1.60
C SER A 68 -12.64 3.95 -0.30
N GLN A 69 -11.36 3.58 -0.38
CA GLN A 69 -10.53 3.34 0.81
C GLN A 69 -9.90 4.64 1.31
N ARG A 70 -10.72 5.52 1.83
CA ARG A 70 -10.30 6.84 2.29
C ARG A 70 -9.22 6.81 3.39
N PRO A 71 -9.33 5.98 4.43
CA PRO A 71 -8.29 5.91 5.46
C PRO A 71 -6.92 5.51 4.90
N ALA A 72 -6.88 4.58 3.94
CA ALA A 72 -5.64 4.17 3.29
C ALA A 72 -5.05 5.32 2.47
N ILE A 73 -5.87 6.01 1.68
CA ILE A 73 -5.43 7.15 0.88
C ILE A 73 -4.86 8.25 1.77
N ASN A 74 -5.51 8.53 2.89
CA ASN A 74 -5.04 9.54 3.85
C ASN A 74 -3.69 9.15 4.44
N LEU A 75 -3.49 7.86 4.77
CA LEU A 75 -2.21 7.36 5.24
C LEU A 75 -1.12 7.56 4.18
N TYR A 76 -1.39 7.20 2.92
CA TYR A 76 -0.41 7.34 1.85
C TYR A 76 -0.04 8.80 1.61
N ARG A 77 -1.02 9.70 1.61
CA ARG A 77 -0.76 11.13 1.47
C ARG A 77 0.07 11.68 2.62
N LYS A 78 -0.23 11.26 3.84
CA LYS A 78 0.54 11.63 5.03
C LYS A 78 1.98 11.17 4.93
N GLN A 79 2.23 10.04 4.29
CA GLN A 79 3.56 9.50 4.06
C GLN A 79 4.19 10.02 2.75
N ALA A 80 3.65 11.08 2.19
CA ALA A 80 4.17 11.81 1.03
C ALA A 80 4.05 11.06 -0.31
N PHE A 81 3.16 10.10 -0.42
CA PHE A 81 2.77 9.55 -1.72
C PHE A 81 1.88 10.57 -2.45
N LEU A 82 2.13 10.74 -3.73
CA LEU A 82 1.39 11.68 -4.58
C LEU A 82 0.61 10.92 -5.64
N PRO A 83 -0.61 11.35 -5.96
CA PRO A 83 -1.38 10.75 -7.04
C PRO A 83 -0.68 10.92 -8.39
N THR A 84 -0.64 9.86 -9.20
CA THR A 84 -0.05 9.88 -10.53
C THR A 84 -1.01 9.47 -11.64
N GLY A 85 -2.12 8.87 -11.30
CA GLY A 85 -3.11 8.46 -12.27
C GLY A 85 -4.33 7.87 -11.61
N ASN A 86 -5.36 7.69 -12.43
CA ASN A 86 -6.64 7.15 -11.99
C ASN A 86 -7.22 6.33 -13.14
N GLU A 87 -7.71 5.14 -12.86
CA GLU A 87 -8.36 4.28 -13.83
C GLU A 87 -9.63 3.69 -13.26
N VAL A 88 -10.63 3.54 -14.12
CA VAL A 88 -11.88 2.87 -13.78
C VAL A 88 -11.88 1.51 -14.44
N TYR A 89 -11.99 0.47 -13.64
CA TYR A 89 -12.09 -0.89 -14.12
C TYR A 89 -13.52 -1.40 -13.98
N MET A 90 -13.99 -2.07 -15.03
CA MET A 90 -15.29 -2.75 -15.00
C MET A 90 -15.04 -4.24 -14.96
N THR A 91 -15.74 -4.95 -14.11
CA THR A 91 -15.72 -6.41 -14.06
C THR A 91 -17.12 -6.94 -13.89
N GLU A 92 -17.34 -8.17 -14.34
CA GLU A 92 -18.62 -8.85 -14.19
C GLU A 92 -18.43 -10.12 -13.38
N ILE A 93 -19.23 -10.25 -12.31
CA ILE A 93 -19.22 -11.42 -11.45
C ILE A 93 -20.66 -11.87 -11.28
N GLU A 94 -20.95 -13.12 -11.68
CA GLU A 94 -22.27 -13.72 -11.59
C GLU A 94 -23.37 -12.86 -12.23
N GLY A 95 -23.08 -12.28 -13.40
CA GLY A 95 -24.01 -11.46 -14.15
C GLY A 95 -24.17 -10.03 -13.66
N LYS A 96 -23.44 -9.63 -12.62
CA LYS A 96 -23.43 -8.25 -12.13
C LYS A 96 -22.17 -7.52 -12.52
N ALA A 97 -22.33 -6.30 -13.04
CA ALA A 97 -21.21 -5.43 -13.35
C ALA A 97 -20.74 -4.68 -12.09
N TYR A 98 -19.44 -4.67 -11.87
CA TYR A 98 -18.82 -3.93 -10.78
C TYR A 98 -17.84 -2.92 -11.37
N GLU A 99 -17.84 -1.72 -10.80
CA GLU A 99 -16.94 -0.65 -11.18
C GLU A 99 -15.94 -0.39 -10.06
N TYR A 100 -14.65 -0.38 -10.40
CA TYR A 100 -13.58 -0.06 -9.45
C TYR A 100 -12.85 1.18 -9.94
N ASP A 101 -12.89 2.23 -9.14
CA ASP A 101 -12.14 3.46 -9.39
C ASP A 101 -10.83 3.34 -8.62
N THR A 102 -9.73 3.25 -9.35
CA THR A 102 -8.41 2.97 -8.80
C THR A 102 -7.51 4.19 -8.92
N LEU A 103 -6.92 4.58 -7.80
CA LEU A 103 -5.96 5.66 -7.71
C LEU A 103 -4.55 5.08 -7.67
N TYR A 104 -3.68 5.58 -8.55
CA TYR A 104 -2.25 5.25 -8.54
C TYR A 104 -1.50 6.35 -7.81
N MET A 105 -0.58 5.95 -6.95
CA MET A 105 0.23 6.88 -6.17
C MET A 105 1.69 6.47 -6.20
N GLU A 106 2.58 7.43 -6.10
CA GLU A 106 4.03 7.21 -6.11
C GLU A 106 4.73 8.09 -5.10
N LYS A 107 5.91 7.63 -4.66
CA LYS A 107 6.81 8.37 -3.79
C LYS A 107 8.25 8.11 -4.21
N LEU A 108 9.03 9.17 -4.40
CA LEU A 108 10.47 9.05 -4.54
C LEU A 108 11.10 8.84 -3.17
N ILE A 109 12.00 7.86 -3.10
CA ILE A 109 12.65 7.46 -1.84
C ILE A 109 14.17 7.56 -1.89
N VAL A 110 14.66 8.30 -2.86
CA VAL A 110 16.10 8.56 -3.02
C VAL A 110 16.57 9.61 -2.05
#